data_d9055666023181360f103814521660a0
#
_entry.id   d9055666023181360f103814521660a0
#
_cell.length_a   1.000
_cell.length_b   1.000
_cell.length_c   1.000
_cell.angle_alpha   90.00
_cell.angle_beta   90.00
_cell.angle_gamma   90.00
#
_symmetry.space_group_name_H-M   'P 1'
#
loop_
_entity.id
_entity.type
_entity.pdbx_description
1 polymer ?
#
loop_
_entity_poly.entity_id
_entity_poly.type
_entity_poly.pdbx_seq_one_letter_code
_entity_poly.pdbx_strand_id
1 'polypeptide(L)'
;DFGMKDNERQEIEKFGQLQENGIFTMTIIGEIEGHQLSAQNAKTTKYEHMIPALAKVEQDESIKGILILINTIGGDVECGLAIAELIASLSKPTVSLVLGGSHSIGVPLAVAADHSFIVKSATMMIHPVRSSGTFIGVIQSYRNIEKIQDRITTFISDHCKMKKERVEELMLHIGQQVKDVGMI
;
A
#
# COMPACT_ATOMS: atom_id res chain seq x y z
N ASP A 1 3.80 26.89 -16.29
CA ASP A 1 4.20 27.35 -14.94
C ASP A 1 2.93 27.50 -14.11
N PHE A 2 2.58 26.48 -13.30
CA PHE A 2 1.34 26.45 -12.52
C PHE A 2 1.42 27.26 -11.22
N GLY A 3 2.34 28.24 -11.12
CA GLY A 3 2.49 29.07 -9.91
C GLY A 3 3.00 28.31 -8.68
N MET A 4 3.55 27.12 -8.88
CA MET A 4 4.07 26.25 -7.82
C MET A 4 5.34 26.85 -7.21
N LYS A 5 5.46 26.88 -5.90
CA LYS A 5 6.66 27.33 -5.20
C LYS A 5 7.79 26.31 -5.37
N ASP A 6 9.04 26.77 -5.33
CA ASP A 6 10.21 25.89 -5.52
C ASP A 6 10.28 24.74 -4.50
N ASN A 7 9.86 24.96 -3.26
CA ASN A 7 9.80 23.92 -2.24
C ASN A 7 8.72 22.87 -2.55
N GLU A 8 7.57 23.26 -3.07
CA GLU A 8 6.50 22.33 -3.47
C GLU A 8 6.95 21.44 -4.63
N ARG A 9 7.64 22.04 -5.61
CA ARG A 9 8.25 21.27 -6.71
C ARG A 9 9.26 20.25 -6.19
N GLN A 10 10.09 20.61 -5.23
CA GLN A 10 11.07 19.69 -4.63
C GLN A 10 10.40 18.54 -3.85
N GLU A 11 9.32 18.81 -3.13
CA GLU A 11 8.56 17.76 -2.41
C GLU A 11 7.93 16.78 -3.40
N ILE A 12 7.37 17.26 -4.51
CA ILE A 12 6.83 16.39 -5.56
C ILE A 12 7.93 15.57 -6.23
N GLU A 13 9.03 16.18 -6.61
CA GLU A 13 10.13 15.51 -7.31
C GLU A 13 10.84 14.47 -6.46
N LYS A 14 11.03 14.74 -5.16
CA LYS A 14 11.78 13.87 -4.26
C LYS A 14 10.91 12.80 -3.58
N PHE A 15 9.68 13.15 -3.21
CA PHE A 15 8.86 12.32 -2.32
C PHE A 15 7.48 11.99 -2.90
N GLY A 16 7.08 12.60 -4.02
CA GLY A 16 5.74 12.44 -4.58
C GLY A 16 4.65 12.94 -3.63
N GLN A 17 4.90 14.05 -2.93
CA GLN A 17 4.01 14.60 -1.91
C GLN A 17 3.70 16.07 -2.20
N LEU A 18 2.48 16.51 -1.86
CA LEU A 18 2.02 17.87 -2.01
C LEU A 18 1.06 18.22 -0.88
N GLN A 19 1.22 19.39 -0.28
CA GLN A 19 0.24 19.96 0.65
C GLN A 19 -0.37 21.22 0.07
N GLU A 20 -1.68 21.21 -0.16
CA GLU A 20 -2.40 22.35 -0.68
C GLU A 20 -3.82 22.42 -0.10
N ASN A 21 -4.26 23.62 0.26
CA ASN A 21 -5.61 23.89 0.76
C ASN A 21 -6.09 22.97 1.90
N GLY A 22 -5.19 22.59 2.78
CA GLY A 22 -5.47 21.69 3.90
C GLY A 22 -5.54 20.20 3.54
N ILE A 23 -5.27 19.85 2.29
CA ILE A 23 -5.17 18.45 1.85
C ILE A 23 -3.70 18.09 1.66
N PHE A 24 -3.31 16.99 2.30
CA PHE A 24 -2.01 16.38 2.06
C PHE A 24 -2.19 15.25 1.03
N THR A 25 -1.56 15.40 -0.12
CA THR A 25 -1.57 14.40 -1.18
C THR A 25 -0.24 13.65 -1.18
N MET A 26 -0.30 12.34 -1.14
CA MET A 26 0.87 11.47 -1.24
C MET A 26 0.67 10.40 -2.29
N THR A 27 1.76 9.91 -2.85
CA THR A 27 1.74 8.87 -3.87
C THR A 27 2.40 7.59 -3.37
N ILE A 28 1.84 6.45 -3.75
CA ILE A 28 2.43 5.13 -3.60
C ILE A 28 2.59 4.56 -5.00
N ILE A 29 3.80 4.67 -5.55
CA ILE A 29 4.10 4.37 -6.95
C ILE A 29 5.26 3.39 -7.04
N GLY A 30 5.14 2.40 -7.92
CA GLY A 30 6.16 1.39 -8.17
C GLY A 30 6.21 0.35 -7.07
N GLU A 31 7.41 -0.10 -6.73
CA GLU A 31 7.64 -1.10 -5.69
C GLU A 31 7.68 -0.46 -4.29
N ILE A 32 7.13 -1.13 -3.30
CA ILE A 32 7.29 -0.73 -1.89
C ILE A 32 8.68 -1.16 -1.43
N GLU A 33 9.59 -0.19 -1.33
CA GLU A 33 10.94 -0.39 -0.85
C GLU A 33 10.99 -0.28 0.67
N GLY A 34 11.44 -1.34 1.31
CA GLY A 34 11.45 -1.47 2.76
C GLY A 34 12.87 -1.59 3.34
N HIS A 35 13.15 -2.72 3.98
CA HIS A 35 14.43 -2.95 4.66
C HIS A 35 15.60 -3.25 3.72
N GLN A 36 15.34 -3.55 2.46
CA GLN A 36 16.36 -3.79 1.44
C GLN A 36 16.21 -2.77 0.31
N LEU A 37 17.34 -2.32 -0.22
CA LEU A 37 17.36 -1.44 -1.38
C LEU A 37 16.92 -2.20 -2.62
N SER A 38 15.99 -1.63 -3.36
CA SER A 38 15.62 -2.12 -4.69
C SER A 38 16.70 -1.77 -5.73
N ALA A 39 16.61 -2.36 -6.92
CA ALA A 39 17.53 -2.07 -7.99
C ALA A 39 17.55 -0.56 -8.33
N GLN A 40 18.72 -0.01 -8.67
CA GLN A 40 18.91 1.43 -8.89
C GLN A 40 17.99 2.04 -9.97
N ASN A 41 17.51 1.22 -10.90
CA ASN A 41 16.58 1.63 -11.96
C ASN A 41 15.10 1.34 -11.63
N ALA A 42 14.79 0.80 -10.46
CA ALA A 42 13.42 0.58 -10.04
C ALA A 42 12.78 1.88 -9.57
N LYS A 43 11.51 2.08 -9.93
CA LYS A 43 10.69 3.12 -9.30
C LYS A 43 10.13 2.58 -8.00
N THR A 44 10.35 3.28 -6.90
CA THR A 44 9.98 2.81 -5.57
C THR A 44 9.28 3.88 -4.76
N THR A 45 8.47 3.43 -3.82
CA THR A 45 7.99 4.23 -2.69
C THR A 45 8.72 3.74 -1.45
N LYS A 46 9.43 4.65 -0.79
CA LYS A 46 10.33 4.30 0.31
C LYS A 46 9.61 4.37 1.65
N TYR A 47 9.64 3.27 2.38
CA TYR A 47 9.07 3.15 3.71
C TYR A 47 9.55 4.25 4.68
N GLU A 48 10.86 4.53 4.70
CA GLU A 48 11.47 5.54 5.57
C GLU A 48 11.05 6.99 5.23
N HIS A 49 10.46 7.23 4.06
CA HIS A 49 9.86 8.53 3.72
C HIS A 49 8.39 8.60 4.11
N MET A 50 7.66 7.48 3.99
CA MET A 50 6.23 7.42 4.25
C MET A 50 5.89 7.56 5.74
N ILE A 51 6.60 6.85 6.59
CA ILE A 51 6.32 6.81 8.03
C ILE A 51 6.44 8.20 8.68
N PRO A 52 7.56 8.93 8.53
CA PRO A 52 7.66 10.27 9.13
C PRO A 52 6.69 11.27 8.49
N ALA A 53 6.38 11.15 7.20
CA ALA A 53 5.40 12.01 6.54
C ALA A 53 4.00 11.83 7.14
N LEU A 54 3.55 10.59 7.34
CA LEU A 54 2.25 10.29 7.97
C LEU A 54 2.21 10.73 9.44
N ALA A 55 3.30 10.54 10.19
CA ALA A 55 3.40 11.03 11.55
C ALA A 55 3.30 12.56 11.64
N LYS A 56 3.94 13.29 10.72
CA LYS A 56 3.81 14.74 10.61
C LYS A 56 2.38 15.17 10.28
N VAL A 57 1.74 14.49 9.31
CA VAL A 57 0.36 14.76 8.90
C VAL A 57 -0.61 14.67 10.10
N GLU A 58 -0.44 13.67 10.96
CA GLU A 58 -1.26 13.50 12.16
C GLU A 58 -1.16 14.70 13.10
N GLN A 59 0.03 15.28 13.24
CA GLN A 59 0.31 16.38 14.16
C GLN A 59 0.04 17.78 13.59
N ASP A 60 -0.02 17.93 12.27
CA ASP A 60 -0.16 19.23 11.61
C ASP A 60 -1.64 19.65 11.54
N GLU A 61 -2.04 20.59 12.38
CA GLU A 61 -3.41 21.11 12.44
C GLU A 61 -3.88 21.81 11.15
N SER A 62 -2.97 22.22 10.30
CA SER A 62 -3.31 22.82 8.99
C SER A 62 -3.80 21.78 7.98
N ILE A 63 -3.46 20.50 8.18
CA ILE A 63 -3.91 19.40 7.34
C ILE A 63 -5.27 18.91 7.84
N LYS A 64 -6.26 18.90 6.94
CA LYS A 64 -7.65 18.53 7.22
C LYS A 64 -8.05 17.19 6.63
N GLY A 65 -7.24 16.64 5.73
CA GLY A 65 -7.48 15.36 5.10
C GLY A 65 -6.30 14.91 4.25
N ILE A 66 -6.31 13.63 3.91
CA ILE A 66 -5.24 12.97 3.16
C ILE A 66 -5.81 12.31 1.91
N LEU A 67 -5.17 12.55 0.78
CA LEU A 67 -5.43 11.86 -0.49
C LEU A 67 -4.22 10.98 -0.84
N ILE A 68 -4.45 9.70 -1.05
CA ILE A 68 -3.42 8.72 -1.40
C ILE A 68 -3.67 8.22 -2.81
N LEU A 69 -2.76 8.55 -3.73
CA LEU A 69 -2.80 8.10 -5.11
C LEU A 69 -1.92 6.85 -5.27
N ILE A 70 -2.50 5.76 -5.75
CA ILE A 70 -1.85 4.44 -5.73
C ILE A 70 -1.69 3.88 -7.15
N ASN A 71 -0.47 3.51 -7.49
CA ASN A 71 -0.14 2.68 -8.64
C ASN A 71 1.10 1.84 -8.30
N THR A 72 0.89 0.70 -7.64
CA THR A 72 1.96 -0.14 -7.10
C THR A 72 1.83 -1.60 -7.51
N ILE A 73 2.95 -2.24 -7.70
CA ILE A 73 3.06 -3.70 -7.91
C ILE A 73 3.15 -4.48 -6.59
N GLY A 74 3.21 -3.80 -5.45
CA GLY A 74 3.52 -4.37 -4.16
C GLY A 74 5.00 -4.21 -3.80
N GLY A 75 5.52 -5.09 -2.98
CA GLY A 75 6.92 -5.06 -2.54
C GLY A 75 7.12 -5.65 -1.15
N ASP A 76 7.89 -4.96 -0.29
CA ASP A 76 8.16 -5.40 1.08
C ASP A 76 6.86 -5.49 1.90
N VAL A 77 6.54 -6.69 2.35
CA VAL A 77 5.28 -7.00 3.03
C VAL A 77 5.19 -6.35 4.40
N GLU A 78 6.25 -6.44 5.20
CA GLU A 78 6.26 -5.88 6.56
C GLU A 78 6.17 -4.35 6.52
N CYS A 79 6.90 -3.72 5.63
CA CYS A 79 6.88 -2.27 5.47
C CYS A 79 5.57 -1.78 4.86
N GLY A 80 5.03 -2.47 3.87
CA GLY A 80 3.73 -2.13 3.29
C GLY A 80 2.59 -2.28 4.30
N LEU A 81 2.58 -3.33 5.10
CA LEU A 81 1.57 -3.50 6.15
C LEU A 81 1.71 -2.44 7.25
N ALA A 82 2.93 -2.08 7.63
CA ALA A 82 3.15 -1.00 8.61
C ALA A 82 2.63 0.35 8.10
N ILE A 83 2.83 0.68 6.84
CA ILE A 83 2.26 1.89 6.23
C ILE A 83 0.73 1.82 6.23
N ALA A 84 0.14 0.68 5.88
CA ALA A 84 -1.30 0.49 5.87
C ALA A 84 -1.92 0.66 7.27
N GLU A 85 -1.31 0.06 8.29
CA GLU A 85 -1.74 0.22 9.69
C GLU A 85 -1.65 1.68 10.15
N LEU A 86 -0.58 2.39 9.77
CA LEU A 86 -0.44 3.79 10.11
C LEU A 86 -1.50 4.66 9.42
N ILE A 87 -1.80 4.43 8.14
CA ILE A 87 -2.88 5.10 7.42
C ILE A 87 -4.22 4.87 8.13
N ALA A 88 -4.54 3.62 8.46
CA ALA A 88 -5.77 3.25 9.14
C ALA A 88 -5.90 3.85 10.54
N SER A 89 -4.78 4.17 11.20
CA SER A 89 -4.75 4.75 12.55
C SER A 89 -4.86 6.28 12.60
N LEU A 90 -4.79 6.96 11.45
CA LEU A 90 -4.85 8.42 11.42
C LEU A 90 -6.22 8.93 11.88
N SER A 91 -6.22 10.02 12.64
CA SER A 91 -7.46 10.66 13.12
C SER A 91 -8.13 11.54 12.07
N LYS A 92 -7.42 11.89 11.00
CA LYS A 92 -7.89 12.75 9.92
C LYS A 92 -8.54 11.93 8.81
N PRO A 93 -9.54 12.48 8.09
CA PRO A 93 -10.16 11.80 6.95
C PRO A 93 -9.14 11.39 5.90
N THR A 94 -9.21 10.13 5.47
CA THR A 94 -8.32 9.56 4.46
C THR A 94 -9.08 9.03 3.27
N VAL A 95 -8.57 9.30 2.08
CA VAL A 95 -9.11 8.81 0.81
C VAL A 95 -7.98 8.17 0.01
N SER A 96 -8.20 6.97 -0.49
CA SER A 96 -7.31 6.33 -1.46
C SER A 96 -7.95 6.28 -2.84
N LEU A 97 -7.13 6.42 -3.88
CA LEU A 97 -7.51 6.28 -5.27
C LEU A 97 -6.51 5.41 -6.01
N VAL A 98 -6.94 4.24 -6.44
CA VAL A 98 -6.15 3.31 -7.27
C VAL A 98 -6.27 3.72 -8.74
N LEU A 99 -5.14 4.08 -9.35
CA LEU A 99 -5.08 4.63 -10.71
C LEU A 99 -4.65 3.63 -11.78
N GLY A 100 -3.75 2.74 -11.54
CA GLY A 100 -3.30 1.73 -12.50
C GLY A 100 -3.45 0.34 -11.92
N GLY A 101 -2.78 0.10 -10.82
CA GLY A 101 -2.88 -1.13 -10.09
C GLY A 101 -2.55 -0.96 -8.61
N SER A 102 -3.08 -1.86 -7.79
CA SER A 102 -2.65 -1.99 -6.40
C SER A 102 -2.56 -3.47 -6.08
N HIS A 103 -1.37 -4.04 -6.29
CA HIS A 103 -1.17 -5.49 -6.28
C HIS A 103 -0.42 -5.95 -5.05
N SER A 104 -0.65 -7.21 -4.63
CA SER A 104 0.01 -7.83 -3.50
C SER A 104 -0.20 -7.00 -2.22
N ILE A 105 0.88 -6.55 -1.56
CA ILE A 105 0.79 -5.70 -0.37
C ILE A 105 0.19 -4.30 -0.66
N GLY A 106 0.03 -3.93 -1.92
CA GLY A 106 -0.73 -2.75 -2.32
C GLY A 106 -2.21 -2.82 -1.97
N VAL A 107 -2.80 -4.01 -1.87
CA VAL A 107 -4.21 -4.19 -1.53
C VAL A 107 -4.53 -3.69 -0.12
N PRO A 108 -3.82 -4.07 0.95
CA PRO A 108 -3.97 -3.45 2.26
C PRO A 108 -3.81 -1.92 2.24
N LEU A 109 -2.84 -1.40 1.50
CA LEU A 109 -2.64 0.05 1.36
C LEU A 109 -3.84 0.76 0.76
N ALA A 110 -4.49 0.16 -0.23
CA ALA A 110 -5.68 0.73 -0.86
C ALA A 110 -6.89 0.74 0.07
N VAL A 111 -7.11 -0.32 0.86
CA VAL A 111 -8.27 -0.43 1.75
C VAL A 111 -8.07 0.20 3.13
N ALA A 112 -6.85 0.64 3.45
CA ALA A 112 -6.52 1.26 4.74
C ALA A 112 -7.21 2.62 4.97
N ALA A 113 -7.53 3.35 3.91
CA ALA A 113 -8.19 4.65 3.98
C ALA A 113 -9.67 4.53 4.39
N ASP A 114 -10.23 5.58 4.99
CA ASP A 114 -11.66 5.63 5.33
C ASP A 114 -12.56 5.43 4.11
N HIS A 115 -12.14 5.98 2.97
CA HIS A 115 -12.82 5.81 1.68
C HIS A 115 -11.82 5.40 0.60
N SER A 116 -12.13 4.31 -0.09
CA SER A 116 -11.28 3.75 -1.15
C SER A 116 -12.01 3.78 -2.49
N PHE A 117 -11.31 4.27 -3.50
CA PHE A 117 -11.80 4.35 -4.88
C PHE A 117 -10.83 3.67 -5.83
N ILE A 118 -11.38 3.14 -6.91
CA ILE A 118 -10.62 2.54 -8.01
C ILE A 118 -11.18 3.05 -9.33
N VAL A 119 -10.32 3.50 -10.24
CA VAL A 119 -10.74 3.91 -11.58
C VAL A 119 -11.11 2.68 -12.43
N LYS A 120 -11.96 2.86 -13.42
CA LYS A 120 -12.51 1.74 -14.24
C LYS A 120 -11.45 0.87 -14.94
N SER A 121 -10.29 1.44 -15.26
CA SER A 121 -9.20 0.73 -15.94
C SER A 121 -8.18 0.12 -14.98
N ALA A 122 -8.27 0.42 -13.69
CA ALA A 122 -7.34 -0.09 -12.70
C ALA A 122 -7.73 -1.49 -12.23
N THR A 123 -6.75 -2.21 -11.71
CA THR A 123 -6.91 -3.56 -11.18
C THR A 123 -6.28 -3.69 -9.80
N MET A 124 -6.83 -4.59 -9.00
CA MET A 124 -6.25 -4.99 -7.72
C MET A 124 -6.11 -6.51 -7.73
N MET A 125 -4.92 -7.00 -7.36
CA MET A 125 -4.63 -8.44 -7.38
C MET A 125 -3.99 -8.85 -6.07
N ILE A 126 -4.60 -9.84 -5.44
CA ILE A 126 -4.06 -10.48 -4.23
C ILE A 126 -3.53 -11.87 -4.59
N HIS A 127 -2.43 -12.26 -3.99
CA HIS A 127 -1.84 -13.59 -4.15
C HIS A 127 -1.19 -14.04 -2.84
N PRO A 128 -0.91 -15.35 -2.64
CA PRO A 128 -0.21 -15.84 -1.46
C PRO A 128 1.16 -15.18 -1.30
N VAL A 129 1.59 -15.03 -0.05
CA VAL A 129 2.92 -14.51 0.27
C VAL A 129 3.99 -15.39 -0.38
N ARG A 130 4.90 -14.77 -1.09
CA ARG A 130 6.06 -15.42 -1.68
C ARG A 130 7.27 -15.18 -0.81
N SER A 131 8.06 -16.23 -0.63
CA SER A 131 9.36 -16.14 0.03
C SER A 131 10.40 -16.84 -0.82
N SER A 132 11.57 -16.23 -0.92
CA SER A 132 12.74 -16.81 -1.59
C SER A 132 13.94 -16.76 -0.65
N GLY A 133 14.81 -17.77 -0.72
CA GLY A 133 16.02 -17.83 0.09
C GLY A 133 16.32 -19.24 0.63
N THR A 134 17.36 -19.31 1.46
CA THR A 134 17.71 -20.54 2.18
C THR A 134 16.88 -20.64 3.45
N PHE A 135 16.13 -21.72 3.59
CA PHE A 135 15.28 -21.96 4.76
C PHE A 135 15.97 -22.90 5.73
N ILE A 136 16.09 -22.48 6.99
CA ILE A 136 16.51 -23.33 8.10
C ILE A 136 15.23 -23.77 8.82
N GLY A 137 14.87 -25.05 8.67
CA GLY A 137 13.64 -25.61 9.26
C GLY A 137 12.37 -25.34 8.45
N VAL A 138 12.02 -26.26 7.57
CA VAL A 138 10.89 -26.14 6.63
C VAL A 138 9.56 -25.86 7.34
N ILE A 139 9.27 -26.57 8.42
CA ILE A 139 8.01 -26.42 9.18
C ILE A 139 7.90 -25.04 9.81
N GLN A 140 9.00 -24.51 10.38
CA GLN A 140 9.00 -23.19 11.00
C GLN A 140 8.83 -22.07 9.95
N SER A 141 9.48 -22.21 8.81
CA SER A 141 9.36 -21.26 7.70
C SER A 141 7.93 -21.23 7.14
N TYR A 142 7.30 -22.40 6.99
CA TYR A 142 5.90 -22.51 6.57
C TYR A 142 4.97 -21.79 7.54
N ARG A 143 5.10 -22.06 8.84
CA ARG A 143 4.28 -21.38 9.88
C ARG A 143 4.47 -19.88 9.92
N ASN A 144 5.66 -19.39 9.63
CA ASN A 144 5.92 -17.94 9.57
C ASN A 144 5.21 -17.31 8.37
N ILE A 145 5.25 -17.96 7.20
CA ILE A 145 4.54 -17.50 5.99
C ILE A 145 3.03 -17.49 6.23
N GLU A 146 2.48 -18.55 6.84
CA GLU A 146 1.06 -18.59 7.22
C GLU A 146 0.66 -17.42 8.12
N LYS A 147 1.45 -17.10 9.13
CA LYS A 147 1.18 -15.97 10.04
C LYS A 147 1.19 -14.63 9.31
N ILE A 148 2.13 -14.42 8.40
CA ILE A 148 2.19 -13.19 7.60
C ILE A 148 0.94 -13.10 6.71
N GLN A 149 0.59 -14.19 6.05
CA GLN A 149 -0.59 -14.25 5.19
C GLN A 149 -1.88 -14.01 5.98
N ASP A 150 -2.02 -14.59 7.16
CA ASP A 150 -3.14 -14.38 8.08
C ASP A 150 -3.27 -12.90 8.50
N ARG A 151 -2.17 -12.23 8.79
CA ARG A 151 -2.16 -10.78 9.10
C ARG A 151 -2.67 -9.95 7.94
N ILE A 152 -2.25 -10.26 6.71
CA ILE A 152 -2.69 -9.54 5.50
C ILE A 152 -4.18 -9.75 5.26
N THR A 153 -4.67 -11.00 5.29
CA THR A 153 -6.08 -11.30 5.04
C THR A 153 -6.99 -10.72 6.12
N THR A 154 -6.55 -10.74 7.37
CA THR A 154 -7.24 -10.11 8.50
C THR A 154 -7.35 -8.60 8.29
N PHE A 155 -6.22 -7.93 7.99
CA PHE A 155 -6.22 -6.48 7.74
C PHE A 155 -7.19 -6.11 6.60
N ILE A 156 -7.16 -6.84 5.48
CA ILE A 156 -8.05 -6.56 4.35
C ILE A 156 -9.52 -6.73 4.76
N SER A 157 -9.86 -7.82 5.43
CA SER A 157 -11.25 -8.08 5.84
C SER A 157 -11.77 -7.06 6.86
N ASP A 158 -10.90 -6.57 7.75
CA ASP A 158 -11.27 -5.56 8.75
C ASP A 158 -11.50 -4.18 8.14
N HIS A 159 -10.90 -3.90 6.97
CA HIS A 159 -10.95 -2.59 6.30
C HIS A 159 -11.77 -2.58 5.00
N CYS A 160 -12.45 -3.67 4.68
CA CYS A 160 -13.37 -3.72 3.54
C CYS A 160 -14.63 -4.51 3.91
N LYS A 161 -15.62 -4.52 3.01
CA LYS A 161 -16.88 -5.27 3.26
C LYS A 161 -16.78 -6.76 2.97
N MET A 162 -15.60 -7.26 2.65
CA MET A 162 -15.37 -8.65 2.27
C MET A 162 -15.04 -9.49 3.51
N LYS A 163 -15.67 -10.64 3.65
CA LYS A 163 -15.34 -11.60 4.71
C LYS A 163 -13.95 -12.19 4.49
N LYS A 164 -13.26 -12.52 5.58
CA LYS A 164 -11.90 -13.07 5.55
C LYS A 164 -11.80 -14.32 4.69
N GLU A 165 -12.76 -15.23 4.80
CA GLU A 165 -12.79 -16.45 4.01
C GLU A 165 -12.82 -16.16 2.50
N ARG A 166 -13.52 -15.09 2.08
CA ARG A 166 -13.54 -14.69 0.68
C ARG A 166 -12.22 -14.07 0.23
N VAL A 167 -11.56 -13.32 1.08
CA VAL A 167 -10.21 -12.78 0.81
C VAL A 167 -9.21 -13.93 0.64
N GLU A 168 -9.26 -14.92 1.52
CA GLU A 168 -8.41 -16.12 1.46
C GLU A 168 -8.68 -16.95 0.20
N GLU A 169 -9.95 -17.15 -0.16
CA GLU A 169 -10.35 -17.83 -1.39
C GLU A 169 -9.78 -17.12 -2.63
N LEU A 170 -9.93 -15.80 -2.72
CA LEU A 170 -9.37 -15.00 -3.83
C LEU A 170 -7.85 -15.11 -3.88
N MET A 171 -7.18 -15.12 -2.72
CA MET A 171 -5.74 -15.25 -2.63
C MET A 171 -5.24 -16.62 -3.11
N LEU A 172 -5.99 -17.69 -2.87
CA LEU A 172 -5.61 -19.07 -3.22
C LEU A 172 -5.95 -19.45 -4.67
N HIS A 173 -6.82 -18.72 -5.34
CA HIS A 173 -7.23 -19.00 -6.73
C HIS A 173 -6.17 -18.62 -7.78
N ILE A 174 -4.94 -18.36 -7.36
CA ILE A 174 -3.80 -18.09 -8.23
C ILE A 174 -3.38 -19.37 -8.97
N GLY A 175 -3.69 -19.43 -10.23
CA GLY A 175 -3.33 -20.56 -11.10
C GLY A 175 -4.44 -21.00 -12.04
N GLN A 176 -5.64 -20.56 -11.80
CA GLN A 176 -6.74 -20.69 -12.76
C GLN A 176 -6.78 -19.41 -13.60
N GLN A 177 -6.26 -19.47 -14.79
CA GLN A 177 -6.29 -18.44 -15.84
C GLN A 177 -6.33 -16.97 -15.37
N VAL A 178 -5.56 -16.12 -16.03
CA VAL A 178 -5.42 -14.65 -15.80
C VAL A 178 -6.76 -13.89 -15.61
N LYS A 179 -7.88 -14.51 -15.91
CA LYS A 179 -9.22 -13.96 -15.74
C LYS A 179 -9.78 -14.01 -14.32
N ASP A 180 -9.29 -14.94 -13.49
CA ASP A 180 -9.91 -15.29 -12.21
C ASP A 180 -8.97 -15.04 -11.02
N VAL A 181 -7.86 -14.37 -11.25
CA VAL A 181 -6.83 -14.14 -10.25
C VAL A 181 -7.27 -13.00 -9.35
N GLY A 182 -7.93 -13.35 -8.25
CA GLY A 182 -8.14 -12.49 -7.08
C GLY A 182 -8.19 -10.99 -7.32
N MET A 183 -9.03 -10.54 -8.23
CA MET A 183 -9.31 -9.12 -8.37
C MET A 183 -10.38 -8.72 -7.35
N ILE A 184 -10.08 -7.68 -6.60
CA ILE A 184 -10.97 -7.06 -5.60
C ILE A 184 -11.61 -5.82 -6.21
#